data_b75c1e294ad7782c844de7e6ae5d4808
#
_entry.id   b75c1e294ad7782c844de7e6ae5d4808
#
_cell.length_a   1.000
_cell.length_b   1.000
_cell.length_c   1.000
_cell.angle_alpha   90.00
_cell.angle_beta   90.00
_cell.angle_gamma   90.00
#
_symmetry.space_group_name_H-M   'P 1'
#
loop_
_entity.id
_entity.type
_entity.pdbx_description
1 polymer ?
#
loop_
_entity_poly.entity_id
_entity_poly.type
_entity_poly.pdbx_seq_one_letter_code
_entity_poly.pdbx_strand_id
1 'polypeptide(L)'
;MAKAPSLIVAKVGSSTLVDENGALDRTFIRSLCDQVVELAHEGTHVVLVSSGAAAAGRDELGLSERPSDIMTLQSCAAAGQAKLTEAYADVLAERGIPCGQVLLTRRDVVDREAYLNARNTLMRLIELGAMPVVNENDTVSVAEFAFGDNDMLGAIVAGLVSADLYVILSDVDGLYTTNPQTDPSAKLIDRVSEVDGRVSSMAGGAGTSFGTGGMA
;
A
#
# COMPACT_ATOMS: atom_id res chain seq x y z
N MET A 1 -9.27 26.07 12.94
CA MET A 1 -9.10 25.15 11.81
C MET A 1 -8.00 24.18 12.16
N ALA A 2 -8.16 22.86 11.94
CA ALA A 2 -7.06 21.91 12.13
C ALA A 2 -5.93 22.28 11.14
N LYS A 3 -4.68 22.13 11.59
CA LYS A 3 -3.51 22.33 10.72
C LYS A 3 -3.52 21.23 9.65
N ALA A 4 -3.24 21.57 8.41
CA ALA A 4 -3.07 20.57 7.35
C ALA A 4 -1.95 19.58 7.73
N PRO A 5 -2.08 18.29 7.42
CA PRO A 5 -1.01 17.30 7.67
C PRO A 5 0.24 17.68 6.89
N SER A 6 1.40 17.53 7.52
CA SER A 6 2.70 17.77 6.87
C SER A 6 3.29 16.52 6.23
N LEU A 7 2.87 15.34 6.72
CA LEU A 7 3.31 14.03 6.22
C LEU A 7 2.14 13.04 6.24
N ILE A 8 1.84 12.49 5.08
CA ILE A 8 0.80 11.48 4.87
C ILE A 8 1.46 10.17 4.44
N VAL A 9 0.98 9.06 4.98
CA VAL A 9 1.21 7.74 4.39
C VAL A 9 -0.07 7.31 3.70
N ALA A 10 -0.01 7.03 2.40
CA ALA A 10 -1.16 6.58 1.61
C ALA A 10 -0.91 5.14 1.11
N LYS A 11 -1.76 4.21 1.55
CA LYS A 11 -1.72 2.81 1.10
C LYS A 11 -2.70 2.60 -0.04
N VAL A 12 -2.26 1.88 -1.07
CA VAL A 12 -3.08 1.54 -2.24
C VAL A 12 -3.21 0.03 -2.35
N GLY A 13 -4.44 -0.47 -2.37
CA GLY A 13 -4.76 -1.88 -2.49
C GLY A 13 -4.50 -2.45 -3.90
N SER A 14 -4.29 -3.77 -3.99
CA SER A 14 -4.07 -4.44 -5.29
C SER A 14 -5.29 -4.33 -6.21
N SER A 15 -6.50 -4.44 -5.68
CA SER A 15 -7.75 -4.30 -6.43
C SER A 15 -7.92 -2.93 -7.08
N THR A 16 -7.32 -1.89 -6.49
CA THR A 16 -7.36 -0.51 -7.00
C THR A 16 -6.28 -0.25 -8.05
N LEU A 17 -5.18 -1.02 -8.02
CA LEU A 17 -4.02 -0.83 -8.89
C LEU A 17 -4.04 -1.67 -10.16
N VAL A 18 -4.99 -2.59 -10.29
CA VAL A 18 -5.10 -3.48 -11.46
C VAL A 18 -6.46 -3.30 -12.13
N ASP A 19 -6.46 -3.40 -13.45
CA ASP A 19 -7.67 -3.41 -14.26
C ASP A 19 -8.40 -4.77 -14.19
N GLU A 20 -9.50 -4.89 -14.94
CA GLU A 20 -10.31 -6.12 -15.04
C GLU A 20 -9.53 -7.33 -15.57
N ASN A 21 -8.44 -7.10 -16.32
CA ASN A 21 -7.56 -8.14 -16.85
C ASN A 21 -6.44 -8.50 -15.86
N GLY A 22 -6.30 -7.72 -14.78
CA GLY A 22 -5.24 -7.89 -13.78
C GLY A 22 -3.91 -7.25 -14.17
N ALA A 23 -3.89 -6.43 -15.22
CA ALA A 23 -2.74 -5.58 -15.56
C ALA A 23 -2.75 -4.29 -14.73
N LEU A 24 -1.60 -3.61 -14.61
CA LEU A 24 -1.53 -2.33 -13.89
C LEU A 24 -2.40 -1.26 -14.55
N ASP A 25 -3.31 -0.67 -13.80
CA ASP A 25 -4.10 0.50 -14.24
C ASP A 25 -3.23 1.76 -14.21
N ARG A 26 -2.58 2.03 -15.34
CA ARG A 26 -1.72 3.22 -15.52
C ARG A 26 -2.51 4.53 -15.43
N THR A 27 -3.82 4.51 -15.72
CA THR A 27 -4.68 5.70 -15.62
C THR A 27 -4.91 6.04 -14.15
N PHE A 28 -5.21 5.04 -13.33
CA PHE A 28 -5.34 5.22 -11.90
C PHE A 28 -4.01 5.68 -11.27
N ILE A 29 -2.89 5.03 -11.61
CA ILE A 29 -1.55 5.41 -11.11
C ILE A 29 -1.25 6.88 -11.45
N ARG A 30 -1.55 7.31 -12.68
CA ARG A 30 -1.38 8.72 -13.10
C ARG A 30 -2.22 9.67 -12.26
N SER A 31 -3.52 9.38 -12.11
CA SER A 31 -4.43 10.19 -11.31
C SER A 31 -3.99 10.30 -9.85
N LEU A 32 -3.53 9.18 -9.27
CA LEU A 32 -2.99 9.16 -7.91
C LEU A 32 -1.73 10.04 -7.78
N CYS A 33 -0.79 9.87 -8.70
CA CYS A 33 0.44 10.67 -8.70
C CYS A 33 0.14 12.16 -8.87
N ASP A 34 -0.83 12.54 -9.71
CA ASP A 34 -1.23 13.95 -9.88
C ASP A 34 -1.72 14.56 -8.57
N GLN A 35 -2.60 13.84 -7.83
CA GLN A 35 -3.08 14.29 -6.53
C GLN A 35 -1.96 14.40 -5.49
N VAL A 36 -1.03 13.43 -5.48
CA VAL A 36 0.11 13.44 -4.56
C VAL A 36 1.05 14.62 -4.86
N VAL A 37 1.25 14.94 -6.14
CA VAL A 37 2.05 16.10 -6.58
C VAL A 37 1.40 17.41 -6.17
N GLU A 38 0.06 17.53 -6.27
CA GLU A 38 -0.69 18.69 -5.78
C GLU A 38 -0.47 18.89 -4.28
N LEU A 39 -0.58 17.82 -3.49
CA LEU A 39 -0.28 17.87 -2.04
C LEU A 39 1.16 18.30 -1.75
N ALA A 40 2.12 17.82 -2.54
CA ALA A 40 3.52 18.22 -2.39
C ALA A 40 3.74 19.72 -2.67
N HIS A 41 3.05 20.27 -3.67
CA HIS A 41 3.07 21.72 -3.95
C HIS A 41 2.44 22.56 -2.82
N GLU A 42 1.50 21.98 -2.06
CA GLU A 42 0.91 22.61 -0.87
C GLU A 42 1.79 22.44 0.39
N GLY A 43 2.92 21.75 0.28
CA GLY A 43 3.86 21.53 1.38
C GLY A 43 3.56 20.26 2.20
N THR A 44 2.70 19.37 1.72
CA THR A 44 2.42 18.08 2.34
C THR A 44 3.24 16.98 1.66
N HIS A 45 4.09 16.31 2.41
CA HIS A 45 4.83 15.16 1.90
C HIS A 45 3.98 13.89 1.92
N VAL A 46 4.20 12.99 0.95
CA VAL A 46 3.49 11.71 0.87
C VAL A 46 4.48 10.56 0.75
N VAL A 47 4.23 9.49 1.51
CA VAL A 47 4.86 8.18 1.32
C VAL A 47 3.77 7.24 0.79
N LEU A 48 3.99 6.65 -0.37
CA LEU A 48 3.08 5.65 -0.92
C LEU A 48 3.45 4.26 -0.39
N VAL A 49 2.45 3.50 0.05
CA VAL A 49 2.59 2.06 0.32
C VAL A 49 1.75 1.33 -0.71
N SER A 50 2.42 0.67 -1.64
CA SER A 50 1.78 0.11 -2.83
C SER A 50 1.67 -1.40 -2.74
N SER A 51 0.60 -1.93 -3.32
CA SER A 51 0.42 -3.35 -3.62
C SER A 51 0.55 -3.58 -5.12
N GLY A 52 0.15 -4.77 -5.60
CA GLY A 52 -0.02 -5.03 -7.05
C GLY A 52 1.21 -5.63 -7.73
N ALA A 53 2.36 -5.78 -7.06
CA ALA A 53 3.55 -6.36 -7.68
C ALA A 53 3.31 -7.78 -8.22
N ALA A 54 2.69 -8.68 -7.44
CA ALA A 54 2.41 -10.03 -7.90
C ALA A 54 1.43 -10.08 -9.10
N ALA A 55 0.45 -9.16 -9.13
CA ALA A 55 -0.48 -9.05 -10.27
C ALA A 55 0.24 -8.57 -11.53
N ALA A 56 1.04 -7.51 -11.42
CA ALA A 56 1.86 -6.99 -12.53
C ALA A 56 2.83 -8.05 -13.07
N GLY A 57 3.44 -8.85 -12.20
CA GLY A 57 4.36 -9.89 -12.61
C GLY A 57 3.69 -11.11 -13.20
N ARG A 58 2.45 -11.41 -12.81
CA ARG A 58 1.64 -12.43 -13.46
C ARG A 58 1.45 -12.11 -14.95
N ASP A 59 1.08 -10.86 -15.24
CA ASP A 59 0.93 -10.36 -16.60
C ASP A 59 2.26 -10.41 -17.37
N GLU A 60 3.34 -9.91 -16.79
CA GLU A 60 4.69 -9.93 -17.38
C GLU A 60 5.20 -11.34 -17.68
N LEU A 61 4.86 -12.33 -16.85
CA LEU A 61 5.23 -13.73 -17.03
C LEU A 61 4.23 -14.51 -17.91
N GLY A 62 3.18 -13.87 -18.42
CA GLY A 62 2.19 -14.48 -19.30
C GLY A 62 1.33 -15.54 -18.63
N LEU A 63 1.12 -15.46 -17.31
CA LEU A 63 0.31 -16.42 -16.56
C LEU A 63 -1.16 -15.99 -16.59
N SER A 64 -2.02 -16.81 -17.17
CA SER A 64 -3.47 -16.54 -17.29
C SER A 64 -4.21 -16.58 -15.96
N GLU A 65 -3.74 -17.42 -15.01
CA GLU A 65 -4.39 -17.61 -13.72
C GLU A 65 -3.48 -17.15 -12.56
N ARG A 66 -4.10 -16.83 -11.42
CA ARG A 66 -3.36 -16.53 -10.20
C ARG A 66 -2.69 -17.79 -9.67
N PRO A 67 -1.36 -17.80 -9.51
CA PRO A 67 -0.66 -18.94 -8.92
C PRO A 67 -1.14 -19.21 -7.49
N SER A 68 -1.19 -20.48 -7.12
CA SER A 68 -1.53 -20.93 -5.77
C SER A 68 -0.31 -21.30 -4.94
N ASP A 69 0.82 -21.57 -5.59
CA ASP A 69 2.06 -21.91 -4.89
C ASP A 69 2.91 -20.67 -4.61
N ILE A 70 3.59 -20.70 -3.47
CA ILE A 70 4.34 -19.55 -2.97
C ILE A 70 5.53 -19.18 -3.86
N MET A 71 6.21 -20.15 -4.47
CA MET A 71 7.40 -19.89 -5.29
C MET A 71 7.02 -19.13 -6.56
N THR A 72 5.92 -19.51 -7.20
CA THR A 72 5.41 -18.81 -8.37
C THR A 72 4.85 -17.42 -8.00
N LEU A 73 4.17 -17.28 -6.85
CA LEU A 73 3.73 -15.96 -6.35
C LEU A 73 4.92 -15.02 -6.08
N GLN A 74 5.97 -15.51 -5.44
CA GLN A 74 7.20 -14.75 -5.21
C GLN A 74 7.91 -14.38 -6.51
N SER A 75 7.91 -15.28 -7.49
CA SER A 75 8.47 -15.01 -8.83
C SER A 75 7.66 -13.93 -9.56
N CYS A 76 6.32 -13.97 -9.47
CA CYS A 76 5.47 -12.90 -9.97
C CYS A 76 5.77 -11.57 -9.27
N ALA A 77 5.85 -11.56 -7.94
CA ALA A 77 6.17 -10.35 -7.21
C ALA A 77 7.54 -9.77 -7.63
N ALA A 78 8.55 -10.63 -7.82
CA ALA A 78 9.87 -10.20 -8.27
C ALA A 78 9.83 -9.55 -9.67
N ALA A 79 9.17 -10.18 -10.63
CA ALA A 79 9.04 -9.65 -12.00
C ALA A 79 8.20 -8.36 -12.02
N GLY A 80 7.08 -8.35 -11.30
CA GLY A 80 6.15 -7.24 -11.31
C GLY A 80 6.57 -6.05 -10.47
N GLN A 81 7.43 -6.23 -9.46
CA GLN A 81 7.90 -5.11 -8.64
C GLN A 81 8.66 -4.07 -9.46
N ALA A 82 9.44 -4.50 -10.45
CA ALA A 82 10.12 -3.59 -11.37
C ALA A 82 9.11 -2.77 -12.19
N LYS A 83 8.09 -3.42 -12.75
CA LYS A 83 7.02 -2.78 -13.52
C LYS A 83 6.18 -1.81 -12.70
N LEU A 84 5.85 -2.18 -11.47
CA LEU A 84 5.11 -1.33 -10.55
C LEU A 84 5.91 -0.06 -10.23
N THR A 85 7.19 -0.20 -9.92
CA THR A 85 8.06 0.94 -9.63
C THR A 85 8.26 1.83 -10.84
N GLU A 86 8.48 1.25 -12.03
CA GLU A 86 8.57 1.97 -13.30
C GLU A 86 7.30 2.78 -13.58
N ALA A 87 6.11 2.20 -13.36
CA ALA A 87 4.85 2.90 -13.58
C ALA A 87 4.70 4.16 -12.71
N TYR A 88 5.12 4.12 -11.45
CA TYR A 88 5.16 5.31 -10.60
C TYR A 88 6.27 6.28 -11.02
N ALA A 89 7.47 5.76 -11.27
CA ALA A 89 8.64 6.56 -11.60
C ALA A 89 8.44 7.38 -12.89
N ASP A 90 7.85 6.78 -13.93
CA ASP A 90 7.55 7.45 -15.19
C ASP A 90 6.65 8.67 -14.99
N VAL A 91 5.55 8.48 -14.26
CA VAL A 91 4.58 9.55 -14.01
C VAL A 91 5.16 10.65 -13.13
N LEU A 92 5.90 10.30 -12.09
CA LEU A 92 6.53 11.26 -11.19
C LEU A 92 7.66 12.04 -11.90
N ALA A 93 8.43 11.37 -12.76
CA ALA A 93 9.49 12.00 -13.54
C ALA A 93 8.96 13.09 -14.49
N GLU A 94 7.79 12.89 -15.11
CA GLU A 94 7.11 13.94 -15.92
C GLU A 94 6.83 15.23 -15.12
N ARG A 95 6.79 15.13 -13.80
CA ARG A 95 6.53 16.23 -12.85
C ARG A 95 7.78 16.68 -12.11
N GLY A 96 8.95 16.14 -12.48
CA GLY A 96 10.24 16.48 -11.88
C GLY A 96 10.45 15.92 -10.46
N ILE A 97 9.67 14.92 -10.05
CA ILE A 97 9.77 14.29 -8.73
C ILE A 97 10.48 12.93 -8.87
N PRO A 98 11.65 12.72 -8.25
CA PRO A 98 12.29 11.42 -8.21
C PRO A 98 11.45 10.40 -7.43
N CYS A 99 11.40 9.15 -7.91
CA CYS A 99 10.80 8.02 -7.21
C CYS A 99 11.87 7.23 -6.45
N GLY A 100 11.64 6.95 -5.17
CA GLY A 100 12.52 6.12 -4.34
C GLY A 100 11.82 4.83 -3.90
N GLN A 101 12.23 3.66 -4.46
CA GLN A 101 11.71 2.37 -4.03
C GLN A 101 12.30 1.95 -2.68
N VAL A 102 11.45 1.51 -1.75
CA VAL A 102 11.84 0.91 -0.47
C VAL A 102 11.06 -0.39 -0.27
N LEU A 103 11.77 -1.51 -0.16
CA LEU A 103 11.18 -2.82 0.09
C LEU A 103 11.48 -3.26 1.51
N LEU A 104 10.44 -3.63 2.25
CA LEU A 104 10.54 -4.01 3.66
C LEU A 104 9.95 -5.41 3.88
N THR A 105 10.53 -6.12 4.83
CA THR A 105 9.93 -7.33 5.40
C THR A 105 9.52 -7.07 6.85
N ARG A 106 8.69 -7.94 7.41
CA ARG A 106 8.35 -7.88 8.83
C ARG A 106 9.59 -7.96 9.74
N ARG A 107 10.65 -8.64 9.31
CA ARG A 107 11.92 -8.71 10.05
C ARG A 107 12.59 -7.35 10.15
N ASP A 108 12.56 -6.56 9.08
CA ASP A 108 13.21 -5.24 9.02
C ASP A 108 12.54 -4.24 9.98
N VAL A 109 11.26 -4.42 10.28
CA VAL A 109 10.54 -3.54 11.22
C VAL A 109 10.62 -4.01 12.68
N VAL A 110 11.02 -5.26 12.93
CA VAL A 110 11.25 -5.80 14.27
C VAL A 110 12.71 -5.61 14.70
N ASP A 111 13.65 -5.76 13.78
CA ASP A 111 15.07 -5.51 14.02
C ASP A 111 15.33 -4.01 14.18
N ARG A 112 15.92 -3.63 15.31
CA ARG A 112 16.11 -2.20 15.66
C ARG A 112 17.02 -1.48 14.67
N GLU A 113 18.07 -2.11 14.20
CA GLU A 113 19.03 -1.48 13.27
C GLU A 113 18.39 -1.30 11.90
N ALA A 114 17.74 -2.34 11.35
CA ALA A 114 17.03 -2.28 10.09
C ALA A 114 15.89 -1.25 10.15
N TYR A 115 15.12 -1.20 11.25
CA TYR A 115 14.08 -0.20 11.50
C TYR A 115 14.61 1.23 11.40
N LEU A 116 15.72 1.53 12.09
CA LEU A 116 16.32 2.86 12.06
C LEU A 116 16.87 3.22 10.67
N ASN A 117 17.46 2.26 9.97
CA ASN A 117 17.96 2.46 8.61
C ASN A 117 16.81 2.74 7.64
N ALA A 118 15.73 1.96 7.68
CA ALA A 118 14.53 2.19 6.87
C ALA A 118 13.94 3.57 7.13
N ARG A 119 13.76 3.94 8.42
CA ARG A 119 13.27 5.26 8.82
C ARG A 119 14.14 6.38 8.25
N ASN A 120 15.45 6.30 8.47
CA ASN A 120 16.38 7.34 8.03
C ASN A 120 16.38 7.46 6.49
N THR A 121 16.31 6.34 5.78
CA THR A 121 16.21 6.33 4.31
C THR A 121 14.94 7.01 3.83
N LEU A 122 13.78 6.67 4.39
CA LEU A 122 12.50 7.28 4.03
C LEU A 122 12.51 8.79 4.30
N MET A 123 12.93 9.20 5.49
CA MET A 123 13.02 10.63 5.83
C MET A 123 14.00 11.36 4.91
N ARG A 124 15.13 10.73 4.56
CA ARG A 124 16.10 11.36 3.66
C ARG A 124 15.58 11.48 2.23
N LEU A 125 14.84 10.50 1.72
CA LEU A 125 14.18 10.62 0.42
C LEU A 125 13.22 11.83 0.39
N ILE A 126 12.39 11.97 1.44
CA ILE A 126 11.49 13.12 1.59
C ILE A 126 12.25 14.45 1.59
N GLU A 127 13.31 14.55 2.39
CA GLU A 127 14.16 15.76 2.45
C GLU A 127 14.82 16.11 1.11
N LEU A 128 15.11 15.11 0.29
CA LEU A 128 15.67 15.27 -1.05
C LEU A 128 14.61 15.57 -2.12
N GLY A 129 13.34 15.67 -1.73
CA GLY A 129 12.22 15.93 -2.64
C GLY A 129 11.83 14.71 -3.48
N ALA A 130 12.26 13.52 -3.09
CA ALA A 130 11.85 12.28 -3.72
C ALA A 130 10.57 11.72 -3.09
N MET A 131 9.75 11.04 -3.89
CA MET A 131 8.56 10.29 -3.45
C MET A 131 8.96 8.87 -3.06
N PRO A 132 8.88 8.48 -1.77
CA PRO A 132 9.09 7.09 -1.38
C PRO A 132 7.89 6.23 -1.80
N VAL A 133 8.16 5.14 -2.49
CA VAL A 133 7.20 4.08 -2.81
C VAL A 133 7.63 2.81 -2.08
N VAL A 134 6.88 2.44 -1.07
CA VAL A 134 7.16 1.29 -0.20
C VAL A 134 6.31 0.11 -0.62
N ASN A 135 6.87 -1.08 -0.57
CA ASN A 135 6.13 -2.34 -0.71
C ASN A 135 6.76 -3.42 0.18
N GLU A 136 6.06 -4.54 0.37
CA GLU A 136 6.65 -5.73 0.95
C GLU A 136 7.72 -6.30 0.00
N ASN A 137 8.81 -6.81 0.57
CA ASN A 137 9.80 -7.59 -0.16
C ASN A 137 9.35 -9.06 -0.24
N ASP A 138 8.36 -9.32 -1.09
CA ASP A 138 7.77 -10.64 -1.27
C ASP A 138 8.80 -11.73 -1.64
N THR A 139 9.90 -11.34 -2.30
CA THR A 139 10.95 -12.27 -2.77
C THR A 139 11.64 -13.02 -1.63
N VAL A 140 11.74 -12.40 -0.47
CA VAL A 140 12.42 -12.96 0.72
C VAL A 140 11.49 -13.08 1.92
N SER A 141 10.25 -12.63 1.78
CA SER A 141 9.23 -12.77 2.81
C SER A 141 8.76 -14.22 2.89
N VAL A 142 8.78 -14.81 4.09
CA VAL A 142 8.22 -16.13 4.33
C VAL A 142 6.79 -15.99 4.85
N ALA A 143 5.89 -16.88 4.45
CA ALA A 143 4.46 -16.80 4.76
C ALA A 143 4.15 -16.59 6.25
N GLU A 144 4.96 -17.17 7.13
CA GLU A 144 4.81 -17.03 8.59
C GLU A 144 5.17 -15.63 9.12
N PHE A 145 5.93 -14.85 8.34
CA PHE A 145 6.43 -13.53 8.67
C PHE A 145 6.01 -12.45 7.66
N ALA A 146 5.15 -12.79 6.70
CA ALA A 146 4.56 -11.80 5.81
C ALA A 146 3.68 -10.82 6.61
N PHE A 147 3.56 -9.59 6.13
CA PHE A 147 2.63 -8.62 6.75
C PHE A 147 1.18 -9.07 6.63
N GLY A 148 0.89 -10.03 5.75
CA GLY A 148 -0.44 -10.53 5.46
C GLY A 148 -1.17 -9.62 4.48
N ASP A 149 -1.10 -8.33 4.73
CA ASP A 149 -1.61 -7.33 3.80
C ASP A 149 -0.82 -6.00 3.99
N ASN A 150 -0.82 -5.16 2.95
CA ASN A 150 -0.12 -3.89 2.97
C ASN A 150 -0.79 -2.82 3.85
N ASP A 151 -1.98 -3.07 4.41
CA ASP A 151 -2.61 -2.18 5.39
C ASP A 151 -1.78 -2.16 6.69
N MET A 152 -1.33 -3.34 7.14
CA MET A 152 -0.43 -3.43 8.29
C MET A 152 0.93 -2.79 7.98
N LEU A 153 1.51 -3.05 6.81
CA LEU A 153 2.75 -2.40 6.39
C LEU A 153 2.60 -0.87 6.37
N GLY A 154 1.49 -0.37 5.82
CA GLY A 154 1.19 1.06 5.80
C GLY A 154 1.08 1.67 7.18
N ALA A 155 0.41 1.01 8.12
CA ALA A 155 0.32 1.45 9.51
C ALA A 155 1.70 1.50 10.19
N ILE A 156 2.54 0.49 9.95
CA ILE A 156 3.91 0.45 10.47
C ILE A 156 4.76 1.57 9.86
N VAL A 157 4.67 1.78 8.55
CA VAL A 157 5.38 2.88 7.86
C VAL A 157 4.92 4.23 8.41
N ALA A 158 3.61 4.42 8.64
CA ALA A 158 3.09 5.64 9.25
C ALA A 158 3.69 5.91 10.64
N GLY A 159 3.78 4.88 11.47
CA GLY A 159 4.46 4.96 12.76
C GLY A 159 5.96 5.24 12.62
N LEU A 160 6.63 4.58 11.67
CA LEU A 160 8.07 4.67 11.41
C LEU A 160 8.49 6.10 11.02
N VAL A 161 7.71 6.77 10.15
CA VAL A 161 7.99 8.15 9.73
C VAL A 161 7.28 9.19 10.60
N SER A 162 6.49 8.78 11.60
CA SER A 162 5.66 9.65 12.45
C SER A 162 4.71 10.51 11.61
N ALA A 163 3.99 9.88 10.70
CA ALA A 163 3.03 10.56 9.81
C ALA A 163 1.88 11.20 10.60
N ASP A 164 1.41 12.35 10.14
CA ASP A 164 0.23 13.02 10.71
C ASP A 164 -1.07 12.33 10.35
N LEU A 165 -1.08 11.62 9.20
CA LEU A 165 -2.26 10.95 8.67
C LEU A 165 -1.87 9.65 7.95
N TYR A 166 -2.63 8.58 8.18
CA TYR A 166 -2.59 7.37 7.40
C TYR A 166 -3.90 7.21 6.62
N VAL A 167 -3.81 7.07 5.31
CA VAL A 167 -4.94 6.93 4.40
C VAL A 167 -4.89 5.57 3.72
N ILE A 168 -6.00 4.86 3.69
CA ILE A 168 -6.15 3.60 2.96
C ILE A 168 -7.06 3.85 1.76
N LEU A 169 -6.52 3.69 0.55
CA LEU A 169 -7.26 3.71 -0.69
C LEU A 169 -7.66 2.27 -1.04
N SER A 170 -8.94 2.00 -0.97
CA SER A 170 -9.52 0.66 -1.08
C SER A 170 -10.76 0.71 -1.97
N ASP A 171 -11.25 -0.46 -2.35
CA ASP A 171 -12.51 -0.68 -3.09
C ASP A 171 -13.76 -0.65 -2.20
N VAL A 172 -13.58 -0.35 -0.90
CA VAL A 172 -14.67 -0.17 0.07
C VAL A 172 -14.60 1.23 0.69
N ASP A 173 -15.76 1.81 0.99
CA ASP A 173 -15.86 3.20 1.49
C ASP A 173 -15.32 3.38 2.92
N GLY A 174 -15.05 2.30 3.64
CA GLY A 174 -14.50 2.34 4.99
C GLY A 174 -14.95 1.16 5.86
N LEU A 175 -14.90 1.34 7.18
CA LEU A 175 -15.33 0.32 8.14
C LEU A 175 -16.85 0.26 8.20
N TYR A 176 -17.40 -0.95 8.09
CA TYR A 176 -18.83 -1.22 8.22
C TYR A 176 -19.13 -2.02 9.50
N THR A 177 -20.37 -1.92 9.99
CA THR A 177 -20.84 -2.71 11.15
C THR A 177 -20.84 -4.22 10.91
N THR A 178 -20.92 -4.64 9.64
CA THR A 178 -20.84 -6.02 9.13
C THR A 178 -20.50 -5.95 7.65
N ASN A 179 -20.22 -7.10 7.02
CA ASN A 179 -19.84 -7.13 5.60
C ASN A 179 -20.96 -6.64 4.66
N PRO A 180 -20.78 -5.49 3.96
CA PRO A 180 -21.83 -4.90 3.11
C PRO A 180 -22.14 -5.75 1.87
N GLN A 181 -21.27 -6.66 1.45
CA GLN A 181 -21.51 -7.56 0.32
C GLN A 181 -22.45 -8.70 0.66
N THR A 182 -22.54 -9.07 1.93
CA THR A 182 -23.36 -10.22 2.39
C THR A 182 -24.52 -9.82 3.28
N ASP A 183 -24.50 -8.64 3.87
CA ASP A 183 -25.53 -8.14 4.77
C ASP A 183 -26.03 -6.76 4.34
N PRO A 184 -27.27 -6.66 3.79
CA PRO A 184 -27.85 -5.38 3.39
C PRO A 184 -28.10 -4.39 4.55
N SER A 185 -28.01 -4.84 5.80
CA SER A 185 -28.14 -3.99 6.99
C SER A 185 -26.84 -3.33 7.41
N ALA A 186 -25.72 -3.63 6.74
CA ALA A 186 -24.42 -3.05 6.99
C ALA A 186 -24.47 -1.51 6.91
N LYS A 187 -23.88 -0.86 7.91
CA LYS A 187 -23.80 0.60 7.96
C LYS A 187 -22.36 1.04 8.02
N LEU A 188 -22.00 2.02 7.21
CA LEU A 188 -20.71 2.68 7.25
C LEU A 188 -20.53 3.35 8.62
N ILE A 189 -19.35 3.23 9.18
CA ILE A 189 -18.95 3.86 10.45
C ILE A 189 -18.10 5.09 10.11
N ASP A 190 -18.65 6.26 10.33
CA ASP A 190 -18.00 7.53 10.00
C ASP A 190 -16.75 7.79 10.86
N ARG A 191 -16.77 7.30 12.11
CA ARG A 191 -15.70 7.58 13.06
C ARG A 191 -15.60 6.51 14.13
N VAL A 192 -14.36 6.06 14.38
CA VAL A 192 -13.98 5.23 15.52
C VAL A 192 -13.10 6.07 16.42
N SER A 193 -13.53 6.32 17.66
CA SER A 193 -12.75 7.09 18.65
C SER A 193 -11.86 6.18 19.50
N GLU A 194 -12.21 4.92 19.64
CA GLU A 194 -11.48 3.93 20.42
C GLU A 194 -11.64 2.54 19.77
N VAL A 195 -10.54 1.79 19.68
CA VAL A 195 -10.55 0.42 19.16
C VAL A 195 -10.80 -0.54 20.35
N ASP A 196 -12.04 -0.96 20.48
CA ASP A 196 -12.48 -1.95 21.46
C ASP A 196 -12.70 -3.33 20.82
N GLY A 197 -13.11 -4.32 21.63
CA GLY A 197 -13.40 -5.67 21.15
C GLY A 197 -14.55 -5.72 20.12
N ARG A 198 -15.48 -4.76 20.15
CA ARG A 198 -16.56 -4.66 19.18
C ARG A 198 -16.04 -4.18 17.82
N VAL A 199 -15.21 -3.13 17.80
CA VAL A 199 -14.58 -2.62 16.58
C VAL A 199 -13.69 -3.70 15.97
N SER A 200 -12.88 -4.39 16.80
CA SER A 200 -12.04 -5.49 16.32
C SER A 200 -12.84 -6.64 15.70
N SER A 201 -14.05 -6.94 16.23
CA SER A 201 -14.90 -7.99 15.65
C SER A 201 -15.53 -7.60 14.31
N MET A 202 -15.69 -6.31 14.02
CA MET A 202 -16.21 -5.82 12.74
C MET A 202 -15.17 -5.88 11.62
N ALA A 203 -13.90 -5.77 11.97
CA ALA A 203 -12.78 -5.81 11.02
C ALA A 203 -12.38 -7.23 10.57
N GLY A 204 -12.98 -8.29 11.12
CA GLY A 204 -12.67 -9.68 10.79
C GLY A 204 -13.34 -10.15 9.50
N GLY A 205 -12.55 -10.53 8.49
CA GLY A 205 -13.03 -11.18 7.26
C GLY A 205 -12.11 -10.95 6.07
N ALA A 206 -11.89 -11.98 5.24
CA ALA A 206 -11.12 -11.83 4.00
C ALA A 206 -11.94 -11.05 2.96
N GLY A 207 -11.32 -10.03 2.38
CA GLY A 207 -11.87 -9.23 1.28
C GLY A 207 -11.96 -9.96 -0.06
N THR A 208 -11.81 -9.28 -1.16
CA THR A 208 -12.04 -9.74 -2.53
C THR A 208 -11.05 -10.81 -3.02
N SER A 209 -11.41 -11.53 -4.11
CA SER A 209 -10.59 -12.56 -4.76
C SER A 209 -9.24 -12.08 -5.31
N PHE A 210 -9.02 -10.78 -5.41
CA PHE A 210 -7.78 -10.17 -5.90
C PHE A 210 -6.84 -9.69 -4.78
N GLY A 211 -7.32 -9.55 -3.55
CA GLY A 211 -6.51 -9.16 -2.39
C GLY A 211 -6.57 -10.23 -1.29
N THR A 212 -5.48 -10.40 -0.57
CA THR A 212 -5.47 -11.17 0.69
C THR A 212 -5.98 -10.33 1.86
N GLY A 213 -6.25 -9.04 1.60
CA GLY A 213 -6.65 -8.05 2.59
C GLY A 213 -8.12 -8.18 2.96
N GLY A 214 -8.36 -8.58 4.19
CA GLY A 214 -9.51 -8.16 4.95
C GLY A 214 -9.01 -7.19 6.01
N MET A 215 -9.84 -6.27 6.50
CA MET A 215 -9.49 -5.50 7.69
C MET A 215 -9.45 -6.46 8.88
N ALA A 216 -8.28 -7.01 9.17
CA ALA A 216 -8.02 -7.81 10.36
C ALA A 216 -7.30 -6.97 11.41
#